data_04177ab3bb9b44439da243b7ab82067b
#
_entry.id   04177ab3bb9b44439da243b7ab82067b
#
_cell.length_a   1.000
_cell.length_b   1.000
_cell.length_c   1.000
_cell.angle_alpha   90.00
_cell.angle_beta   90.00
_cell.angle_gamma   90.00
#
_symmetry.space_group_name_H-M   'P 1'
#
loop_
_entity.id
_entity.type
_entity.pdbx_description
1 polymer ?
#
loop_
_entity_poly.entity_id
_entity_poly.type
_entity_poly.pdbx_seq_one_letter_code
_entity_poly.pdbx_strand_id
1 'polypeptide(L)'
;MTVEVSVRGGGVIGLSVALAAARAGYSVSVSDEGSPHAGSRVAGGMLAPLTEAWPGEEAVVAQGVEALAMWPAFASSIGVELFTAGTLAVGTQPGDLADLRHAGELLTSREIRALEPSLGPAVRGGVYASGDLAVDNRALLSALWKACVEAGVRSDVDGKVQVIAAGAWSGRLHPALRDVIRPVKGEILRLTHRPGALPPPKHTIRALVSGRPVYLVPRDDGLVVGATQYEAGFDTDVTVAGVRDLLRDAETVLPGIAEYALTETAVGFRAGSPDNVPVVRWLEPGVIAATGHHRNGLLLAPHTARLVVELLKGGSS
;
A
#
# COMPACT_ATOMS: atom_id res chain seq x y z
N MET A 1 -5.89 -20.34 28.35
CA MET A 1 -5.96 -21.19 27.14
C MET A 1 -4.81 -20.81 26.24
N THR A 2 -4.06 -21.77 25.75
CA THR A 2 -2.89 -21.58 24.88
C THR A 2 -3.37 -21.08 23.51
N VAL A 3 -2.75 -20.04 22.94
CA VAL A 3 -3.00 -19.59 21.58
C VAL A 3 -2.21 -20.48 20.61
N GLU A 4 -2.79 -20.78 19.44
CA GLU A 4 -2.09 -21.59 18.44
C GLU A 4 -1.18 -20.72 17.56
N VAL A 5 -1.64 -19.52 17.21
CA VAL A 5 -0.92 -18.60 16.31
C VAL A 5 -0.81 -17.22 16.96
N SER A 6 0.40 -16.71 17.10
CA SER A 6 0.66 -15.33 17.52
C SER A 6 1.22 -14.52 16.35
N VAL A 7 0.64 -13.36 16.06
CA VAL A 7 1.07 -12.47 14.96
C VAL A 7 1.77 -11.25 15.57
N ARG A 8 3.01 -11.01 15.16
CA ARG A 8 3.80 -9.83 15.54
C ARG A 8 3.67 -8.75 14.47
N GLY A 9 2.89 -7.71 14.78
CA GLY A 9 2.59 -6.56 13.93
C GLY A 9 1.11 -6.42 13.62
N GLY A 10 0.51 -5.27 13.96
CA GLY A 10 -0.89 -4.90 13.71
C GLY A 10 -1.08 -4.01 12.47
N GLY A 11 -0.18 -4.13 11.49
CA GLY A 11 -0.36 -3.52 10.17
C GLY A 11 -1.30 -4.34 9.29
N VAL A 12 -1.51 -3.89 8.04
CA VAL A 12 -2.44 -4.55 7.11
C VAL A 12 -2.13 -6.04 6.90
N ILE A 13 -0.86 -6.40 6.81
CA ILE A 13 -0.46 -7.81 6.63
C ILE A 13 -0.79 -8.62 7.88
N GLY A 14 -0.36 -8.17 9.05
CA GLY A 14 -0.58 -8.91 10.29
C GLY A 14 -2.05 -9.07 10.64
N LEU A 15 -2.86 -8.02 10.50
CA LEU A 15 -4.31 -8.10 10.75
C LEU A 15 -5.01 -8.99 9.72
N SER A 16 -4.63 -8.94 8.45
CA SER A 16 -5.19 -9.83 7.41
C SER A 16 -4.86 -11.29 7.68
N VAL A 17 -3.61 -11.58 8.08
CA VAL A 17 -3.18 -12.93 8.49
C VAL A 17 -3.93 -13.41 9.72
N ALA A 18 -4.03 -12.57 10.76
CA ALA A 18 -4.72 -12.91 11.99
C ALA A 18 -6.21 -13.24 11.74
N LEU A 19 -6.88 -12.40 10.96
CA LEU A 19 -8.27 -12.61 10.58
C LEU A 19 -8.46 -13.91 9.77
N ALA A 20 -7.60 -14.15 8.78
CA ALA A 20 -7.69 -15.35 7.95
C ALA A 20 -7.42 -16.62 8.75
N ALA A 21 -6.43 -16.61 9.65
CA ALA A 21 -6.14 -17.73 10.54
C ALA A 21 -7.30 -17.99 11.53
N ALA A 22 -7.88 -16.95 12.13
CA ALA A 22 -9.03 -17.07 13.00
C ALA A 22 -10.25 -17.66 12.26
N ARG A 23 -10.54 -17.18 11.05
CA ARG A 23 -11.59 -17.73 10.19
C ARG A 23 -11.33 -19.17 9.72
N ALA A 24 -10.06 -19.59 9.69
CA ALA A 24 -9.67 -20.97 9.43
C ALA A 24 -9.76 -21.89 10.66
N GLY A 25 -10.18 -21.36 11.83
CA GLY A 25 -10.43 -22.11 13.06
C GLY A 25 -9.28 -22.12 14.05
N TYR A 26 -8.18 -21.39 13.81
CA TYR A 26 -7.08 -21.27 14.77
C TYR A 26 -7.44 -20.28 15.88
N SER A 27 -6.95 -20.54 17.09
CA SER A 27 -6.93 -19.54 18.15
C SER A 27 -5.75 -18.58 17.91
N VAL A 28 -6.04 -17.28 17.79
CA VAL A 28 -5.08 -16.28 17.29
C VAL A 28 -4.90 -15.14 18.29
N SER A 29 -3.69 -14.60 18.37
CA SER A 29 -3.41 -13.32 19.01
C SER A 29 -2.60 -12.40 18.10
N VAL A 30 -2.72 -11.09 18.32
CA VAL A 30 -1.92 -10.05 17.67
C VAL A 30 -1.23 -9.21 18.74
N SER A 31 0.05 -8.92 18.54
CA SER A 31 0.78 -7.91 19.31
C SER A 31 1.33 -6.83 18.37
N ASP A 32 1.13 -5.56 18.71
CA ASP A 32 1.58 -4.41 17.93
C ASP A 32 2.10 -3.29 18.82
N GLU A 33 3.27 -2.77 18.52
CA GLU A 33 3.86 -1.63 19.25
C GLU A 33 3.22 -0.28 18.90
N GLY A 34 2.35 -0.25 17.89
CA GLY A 34 1.55 0.94 17.54
C GLY A 34 2.33 2.08 16.88
N SER A 35 3.40 1.80 16.15
CA SER A 35 4.20 2.84 15.49
C SER A 35 3.36 3.74 14.56
N PRO A 36 3.39 5.08 14.71
CA PRO A 36 2.74 6.02 13.80
C PRO A 36 3.35 5.97 12.38
N HIS A 37 4.60 5.48 12.27
CA HIS A 37 5.35 5.36 11.03
C HIS A 37 5.18 3.99 10.33
N ALA A 38 4.25 3.16 10.80
CA ALA A 38 3.92 1.91 10.13
C ALA A 38 3.43 2.19 8.70
N GLY A 39 4.02 1.50 7.70
CA GLY A 39 3.72 1.74 6.30
C GLY A 39 2.23 1.71 5.98
N SER A 40 1.47 0.80 6.60
CA SER A 40 0.02 0.70 6.40
C SER A 40 -0.77 1.94 6.87
N ARG A 41 -0.29 2.67 7.88
CA ARG A 41 -0.94 3.89 8.41
C ARG A 41 -0.71 5.10 7.51
N VAL A 42 0.38 5.07 6.73
CA VAL A 42 0.85 6.20 5.92
C VAL A 42 0.57 5.98 4.43
N ALA A 43 0.41 4.75 3.98
CA ALA A 43 0.22 4.37 2.57
C ALA A 43 -0.91 5.16 1.86
N GLY A 44 -0.73 5.40 0.57
CA GLY A 44 -1.72 6.06 -0.30
C GLY A 44 -2.97 5.23 -0.55
N GLY A 45 -2.91 3.91 -0.44
CA GLY A 45 -4.08 3.05 -0.60
C GLY A 45 -4.31 2.53 -2.01
N MET A 46 -3.37 2.67 -2.92
CA MET A 46 -3.47 2.13 -4.29
C MET A 46 -3.43 0.60 -4.28
N LEU A 47 -4.26 -0.01 -5.13
CA LEU A 47 -4.34 -1.45 -5.42
C LEU A 47 -4.21 -1.60 -6.94
N ALA A 48 -2.99 -1.43 -7.45
CA ALA A 48 -2.71 -1.10 -8.82
C ALA A 48 -1.46 -1.84 -9.35
N PRO A 49 -1.54 -3.15 -9.59
CA PRO A 49 -0.37 -3.98 -9.88
C PRO A 49 0.37 -3.59 -11.15
N LEU A 50 -0.34 -3.14 -12.18
CA LEU A 50 0.28 -2.80 -13.47
C LEU A 50 0.78 -1.35 -13.51
N THR A 51 -0.01 -0.41 -13.02
CA THR A 51 0.37 1.02 -13.06
C THR A 51 1.45 1.39 -12.05
N GLU A 52 1.67 0.54 -11.03
CA GLU A 52 2.78 0.66 -10.07
C GLU A 52 3.96 -0.29 -10.37
N ALA A 53 3.92 -1.07 -11.45
CA ALA A 53 4.98 -2.00 -11.79
C ALA A 53 6.31 -1.28 -12.10
N TRP A 54 7.42 -1.89 -11.70
CA TRP A 54 8.76 -1.46 -12.05
C TRP A 54 9.45 -2.54 -12.89
N PRO A 55 10.38 -2.16 -13.77
CA PRO A 55 11.17 -3.14 -14.53
C PRO A 55 11.87 -4.13 -13.60
N GLY A 56 11.79 -5.43 -13.92
CA GLY A 56 12.41 -6.50 -13.12
C GLY A 56 11.56 -7.02 -11.96
N GLU A 57 10.30 -6.56 -11.80
CA GLU A 57 9.39 -6.99 -10.73
C GLU A 57 8.26 -7.91 -11.23
N GLU A 58 8.48 -8.68 -12.29
CA GLU A 58 7.44 -9.51 -12.92
C GLU A 58 6.77 -10.47 -11.93
N ALA A 59 7.55 -11.02 -10.97
CA ALA A 59 7.01 -11.91 -9.94
C ALA A 59 6.07 -11.18 -8.97
N VAL A 60 6.39 -9.93 -8.61
CA VAL A 60 5.55 -9.09 -7.75
C VAL A 60 4.27 -8.69 -8.49
N VAL A 61 4.37 -8.37 -9.77
CA VAL A 61 3.23 -8.03 -10.63
C VAL A 61 2.28 -9.22 -10.74
N ALA A 62 2.78 -10.43 -10.98
CA ALA A 62 1.94 -11.63 -11.05
C ALA A 62 1.16 -11.86 -9.76
N GLN A 63 1.83 -11.80 -8.60
CA GLN A 63 1.19 -11.88 -7.29
C GLN A 63 0.17 -10.74 -7.07
N GLY A 64 0.50 -9.54 -7.55
CA GLY A 64 -0.35 -8.36 -7.47
C GLY A 64 -1.66 -8.51 -8.24
N VAL A 65 -1.61 -9.09 -9.45
CA VAL A 65 -2.79 -9.37 -10.27
C VAL A 65 -3.70 -10.40 -9.58
N GLU A 66 -3.13 -11.48 -9.03
CA GLU A 66 -3.90 -12.45 -8.25
C GLU A 66 -4.53 -11.80 -7.01
N ALA A 67 -3.76 -11.00 -6.29
CA ALA A 67 -4.23 -10.31 -5.10
C ALA A 67 -5.35 -9.30 -5.41
N LEU A 68 -5.24 -8.55 -6.52
CA LEU A 68 -6.26 -7.59 -6.95
C LEU A 68 -7.62 -8.28 -7.17
N ALA A 69 -7.62 -9.46 -7.79
CA ALA A 69 -8.83 -10.25 -8.00
C ALA A 69 -9.50 -10.70 -6.69
N MET A 70 -8.75 -10.79 -5.58
CA MET A 70 -9.29 -11.14 -4.26
C MET A 70 -9.92 -9.95 -3.53
N TRP A 71 -9.55 -8.72 -3.89
CA TRP A 71 -9.92 -7.51 -3.15
C TRP A 71 -11.42 -7.27 -3.01
N PRO A 72 -12.27 -7.43 -4.05
CA PRO A 72 -13.72 -7.18 -3.90
C PRO A 72 -14.36 -8.06 -2.81
N ALA A 73 -14.06 -9.36 -2.80
CA ALA A 73 -14.57 -10.27 -1.79
C ALA A 73 -13.98 -9.99 -0.40
N PHE A 74 -12.67 -9.68 -0.34
CA PHE A 74 -11.98 -9.36 0.90
C PHE A 74 -12.57 -8.09 1.55
N ALA A 75 -12.69 -7.00 0.80
CA ALA A 75 -13.24 -5.73 1.27
C ALA A 75 -14.69 -5.89 1.76
N SER A 76 -15.55 -6.58 0.99
CA SER A 76 -16.92 -6.90 1.38
C SER A 76 -16.98 -7.68 2.69
N SER A 77 -16.06 -8.63 2.91
CA SER A 77 -16.03 -9.50 4.09
C SER A 77 -15.72 -8.77 5.41
N ILE A 78 -15.18 -7.56 5.32
CA ILE A 78 -14.82 -6.70 6.47
C ILE A 78 -15.57 -5.35 6.46
N GLY A 79 -16.47 -5.14 5.48
CA GLY A 79 -17.29 -3.94 5.38
C GLY A 79 -16.50 -2.67 5.04
N VAL A 80 -15.47 -2.79 4.19
CA VAL A 80 -14.69 -1.64 3.72
C VAL A 80 -15.06 -1.30 2.27
N GLU A 81 -15.17 -0.02 1.96
CA GLU A 81 -15.48 0.48 0.62
C GLU A 81 -14.22 0.59 -0.23
N LEU A 82 -14.35 0.25 -1.52
CA LEU A 82 -13.29 0.38 -2.53
C LEU A 82 -13.60 1.53 -3.48
N PHE A 83 -12.59 2.30 -3.80
CA PHE A 83 -12.63 3.23 -4.93
C PHE A 83 -12.41 2.44 -6.22
N THR A 84 -13.40 2.46 -7.11
CA THR A 84 -13.47 1.59 -8.31
C THR A 84 -13.36 2.37 -9.62
N ALA A 85 -13.04 3.66 -9.57
CA ALA A 85 -12.94 4.49 -10.77
C ALA A 85 -11.71 4.16 -11.64
N GLY A 86 -10.79 3.34 -11.14
CA GLY A 86 -9.55 3.00 -11.83
C GLY A 86 -8.43 4.02 -11.63
N THR A 87 -7.30 3.76 -12.28
CA THR A 87 -6.11 4.60 -12.24
C THR A 87 -5.82 5.22 -13.60
N LEU A 88 -5.57 6.53 -13.63
CA LEU A 88 -4.97 7.24 -14.76
C LEU A 88 -3.46 7.34 -14.52
N ALA A 89 -2.66 6.55 -15.23
CA ALA A 89 -1.21 6.65 -15.24
C ALA A 89 -0.79 7.66 -16.32
N VAL A 90 -0.30 8.83 -15.93
CA VAL A 90 -0.08 9.96 -16.85
C VAL A 90 1.38 10.40 -16.89
N GLY A 91 1.80 10.96 -18.04
CA GLY A 91 3.15 11.48 -18.23
C GLY A 91 3.17 12.92 -18.71
N THR A 92 4.22 13.66 -18.35
CA THR A 92 4.42 15.07 -18.74
C THR A 92 5.40 15.23 -19.91
N GLN A 93 6.17 14.19 -20.21
CA GLN A 93 7.18 14.18 -21.28
C GLN A 93 7.07 12.91 -22.12
N PRO A 94 7.62 12.88 -23.34
CA PRO A 94 7.62 11.68 -24.18
C PRO A 94 8.29 10.45 -23.52
N GLY A 95 9.36 10.65 -22.74
CA GLY A 95 10.02 9.59 -21.96
C GLY A 95 9.08 8.98 -20.93
N ASP A 96 8.35 9.83 -20.17
CA ASP A 96 7.38 9.37 -19.18
C ASP A 96 6.30 8.47 -19.84
N LEU A 97 5.82 8.85 -21.04
CA LEU A 97 4.83 8.06 -21.79
C LEU A 97 5.41 6.72 -22.30
N ALA A 98 6.68 6.69 -22.66
CA ALA A 98 7.35 5.45 -23.04
C ALA A 98 7.41 4.48 -21.88
N ASP A 99 7.73 4.97 -20.69
CA ASP A 99 7.80 4.18 -19.46
C ASP A 99 6.44 3.62 -19.02
N LEU A 100 5.33 4.28 -19.39
CA LEU A 100 3.98 3.83 -19.03
C LEU A 100 3.38 2.76 -19.97
N ARG A 101 4.02 2.44 -21.10
CA ARG A 101 3.49 1.48 -22.09
C ARG A 101 3.27 0.07 -21.56
N HIS A 102 4.02 -0.33 -20.53
CA HIS A 102 3.85 -1.64 -19.90
C HIS A 102 2.48 -1.80 -19.20
N ALA A 103 1.86 -0.69 -18.80
CA ALA A 103 0.59 -0.70 -18.07
C ALA A 103 -0.64 -0.74 -18.99
N GLY A 104 -0.48 -0.54 -20.31
CA GLY A 104 -1.59 -0.60 -21.27
C GLY A 104 -1.42 0.29 -22.51
N GLU A 105 -2.52 0.46 -23.22
CA GLU A 105 -2.58 1.32 -24.41
C GLU A 105 -2.48 2.80 -24.03
N LEU A 106 -1.64 3.54 -24.76
CA LEU A 106 -1.48 4.98 -24.56
C LEU A 106 -2.64 5.76 -25.15
N LEU A 107 -3.29 6.52 -24.31
CA LEU A 107 -4.27 7.54 -24.65
C LEU A 107 -3.59 8.90 -24.84
N THR A 108 -4.11 9.68 -25.77
CA THR A 108 -3.69 11.07 -26.01
C THR A 108 -4.06 11.98 -24.84
N SER A 109 -3.47 13.17 -24.79
CA SER A 109 -3.81 14.18 -23.80
C SER A 109 -5.29 14.61 -23.84
N ARG A 110 -5.92 14.55 -25.01
CA ARG A 110 -7.35 14.84 -25.18
C ARG A 110 -8.23 13.75 -24.56
N GLU A 111 -7.90 12.49 -24.82
CA GLU A 111 -8.64 11.34 -24.30
C GLU A 111 -8.51 11.25 -22.78
N ILE A 112 -7.29 11.41 -22.22
CA ILE A 112 -7.07 11.42 -20.77
C ILE A 112 -7.85 12.55 -20.08
N ARG A 113 -7.87 13.77 -20.67
CA ARG A 113 -8.66 14.89 -20.12
C ARG A 113 -10.16 14.73 -20.30
N ALA A 114 -10.61 13.92 -21.24
CA ALA A 114 -12.03 13.57 -21.33
C ALA A 114 -12.47 12.69 -20.15
N LEU A 115 -11.57 11.85 -19.62
CA LEU A 115 -11.80 11.05 -18.43
C LEU A 115 -11.67 11.89 -17.15
N GLU A 116 -10.67 12.76 -17.09
CA GLU A 116 -10.38 13.61 -15.91
C GLU A 116 -10.10 15.06 -16.36
N PRO A 117 -11.13 15.91 -16.46
CA PRO A 117 -11.01 17.28 -16.96
C PRO A 117 -10.14 18.21 -16.10
N SER A 118 -9.93 17.86 -14.84
CA SER A 118 -9.12 18.64 -13.90
C SER A 118 -7.61 18.53 -14.13
N LEU A 119 -7.15 17.61 -15.00
CA LEU A 119 -5.74 17.43 -15.33
C LEU A 119 -5.13 18.67 -16.01
N GLY A 120 -3.96 19.04 -15.53
CA GLY A 120 -3.21 20.21 -15.96
C GLY A 120 -2.70 20.12 -17.42
N PRO A 121 -2.38 21.27 -18.03
CA PRO A 121 -1.92 21.34 -19.43
C PRO A 121 -0.57 20.64 -19.66
N ALA A 122 0.22 20.40 -18.62
CA ALA A 122 1.49 19.68 -18.71
C ALA A 122 1.30 18.19 -19.03
N VAL A 123 0.15 17.60 -18.73
CA VAL A 123 -0.15 16.18 -19.02
C VAL A 123 -0.28 15.96 -20.52
N ARG A 124 0.58 15.12 -21.09
CA ARG A 124 0.67 14.85 -22.52
C ARG A 124 -0.11 13.61 -22.97
N GLY A 125 -0.47 12.74 -22.04
CA GLY A 125 -1.19 11.50 -22.28
C GLY A 125 -0.97 10.52 -21.13
N GLY A 126 -1.37 9.26 -21.33
CA GLY A 126 -1.20 8.23 -20.30
C GLY A 126 -1.96 6.97 -20.63
N VAL A 127 -2.12 6.11 -19.63
CA VAL A 127 -2.86 4.85 -19.69
C VAL A 127 -4.03 4.91 -18.72
N TYR A 128 -5.16 4.35 -19.08
CA TYR A 128 -6.29 4.15 -18.18
C TYR A 128 -6.41 2.68 -17.78
N ALA A 129 -6.11 2.38 -16.54
CA ALA A 129 -6.28 1.07 -15.95
C ALA A 129 -7.62 1.00 -15.20
N SER A 130 -8.68 0.65 -15.91
CA SER A 130 -10.05 0.62 -15.36
C SER A 130 -10.26 -0.44 -14.29
N GLY A 131 -9.43 -1.48 -14.26
CA GLY A 131 -9.50 -2.56 -13.28
C GLY A 131 -8.74 -2.27 -11.98
N ASP A 132 -7.94 -1.22 -11.93
CA ASP A 132 -7.26 -0.81 -10.72
C ASP A 132 -8.27 -0.33 -9.67
N LEU A 133 -7.94 -0.55 -8.41
CA LEU A 133 -8.74 -0.16 -7.26
C LEU A 133 -7.92 0.73 -6.32
N ALA A 134 -8.60 1.38 -5.39
CA ALA A 134 -7.96 1.98 -4.23
C ALA A 134 -8.82 1.81 -2.99
N VAL A 135 -8.22 2.00 -1.82
CA VAL A 135 -8.90 1.88 -0.52
C VAL A 135 -8.40 2.96 0.43
N ASP A 136 -9.27 3.47 1.29
CA ASP A 136 -8.78 4.28 2.40
C ASP A 136 -8.01 3.37 3.38
N ASN A 137 -6.73 3.60 3.49
CA ASN A 137 -5.84 2.78 4.31
C ASN A 137 -6.17 2.82 5.81
N ARG A 138 -6.69 3.94 6.30
CA ARG A 138 -7.06 4.11 7.71
C ARG A 138 -8.39 3.43 8.02
N ALA A 139 -9.38 3.59 7.12
CA ALA A 139 -10.65 2.87 7.20
C ALA A 139 -10.42 1.34 7.12
N LEU A 140 -9.55 0.90 6.21
CA LEU A 140 -9.16 -0.51 6.09
C LEU A 140 -8.57 -1.07 7.38
N LEU A 141 -7.60 -0.38 8.00
CA LEU A 141 -6.99 -0.85 9.25
C LEU A 141 -8.02 -0.92 10.39
N SER A 142 -8.91 0.07 10.48
CA SER A 142 -9.98 0.08 11.48
C SER A 142 -10.97 -1.07 11.27
N ALA A 143 -11.36 -1.34 10.03
CA ALA A 143 -12.26 -2.44 9.68
C ALA A 143 -11.62 -3.82 9.95
N LEU A 144 -10.34 -3.98 9.60
CA LEU A 144 -9.58 -5.20 9.89
C LEU A 144 -9.47 -5.46 11.38
N TRP A 145 -9.14 -4.44 12.16
CA TRP A 145 -9.07 -4.57 13.61
C TRP A 145 -10.41 -4.99 14.21
N LYS A 146 -11.50 -4.32 13.80
CA LYS A 146 -12.86 -4.68 14.21
C LYS A 146 -13.19 -6.14 13.86
N ALA A 147 -12.93 -6.56 12.63
CA ALA A 147 -13.18 -7.93 12.18
C ALA A 147 -12.34 -8.96 12.95
N CYS A 148 -11.10 -8.63 13.32
CA CYS A 148 -10.26 -9.47 14.18
C CYS A 148 -10.88 -9.65 15.58
N VAL A 149 -11.35 -8.56 16.20
CA VAL A 149 -12.03 -8.61 17.51
C VAL A 149 -13.29 -9.47 17.43
N GLU A 150 -14.13 -9.27 16.41
CA GLU A 150 -15.33 -10.07 16.17
C GLU A 150 -15.04 -11.56 15.93
N ALA A 151 -13.88 -11.88 15.31
CA ALA A 151 -13.41 -13.23 15.12
C ALA A 151 -12.73 -13.85 16.36
N GLY A 152 -12.70 -13.14 17.50
CA GLY A 152 -12.12 -13.62 18.75
C GLY A 152 -10.61 -13.58 18.82
N VAL A 153 -9.94 -12.80 17.97
CA VAL A 153 -8.49 -12.57 18.04
C VAL A 153 -8.15 -11.82 19.33
N ARG A 154 -7.17 -12.31 20.06
CA ARG A 154 -6.73 -11.75 21.36
C ARG A 154 -5.57 -10.76 21.16
N SER A 155 -5.20 -10.08 22.23
CA SER A 155 -4.02 -9.21 22.26
C SER A 155 -2.93 -9.84 23.13
N ASP A 156 -1.67 -9.70 22.69
CA ASP A 156 -0.45 -9.92 23.48
C ASP A 156 -0.34 -11.29 24.19
N VAL A 157 -0.74 -12.36 23.52
CA VAL A 157 -0.58 -13.74 24.00
C VAL A 157 0.35 -14.48 23.05
N ASP A 158 1.38 -15.16 23.58
CA ASP A 158 2.26 -15.99 22.78
C ASP A 158 1.56 -17.27 22.30
N GLY A 159 1.80 -17.64 21.04
CA GLY A 159 1.27 -18.82 20.39
C GLY A 159 2.32 -19.91 20.16
N LYS A 160 1.87 -21.09 19.77
CA LYS A 160 2.77 -22.20 19.37
C LYS A 160 3.50 -21.88 18.06
N VAL A 161 2.84 -21.17 17.15
CA VAL A 161 3.42 -20.64 15.92
C VAL A 161 3.42 -19.13 15.99
N GLN A 162 4.56 -18.52 15.72
CA GLN A 162 4.70 -17.08 15.60
C GLN A 162 4.74 -16.67 14.13
N VAL A 163 3.94 -15.67 13.75
CA VAL A 163 3.99 -15.03 12.42
C VAL A 163 4.59 -13.63 12.56
N ILE A 164 5.74 -13.39 11.94
CA ILE A 164 6.42 -12.10 11.95
C ILE A 164 5.89 -11.27 10.77
N ALA A 165 5.03 -10.29 11.08
CA ALA A 165 4.39 -9.37 10.14
C ALA A 165 4.61 -7.89 10.53
N ALA A 166 5.77 -7.59 11.14
CA ALA A 166 6.09 -6.28 11.74
C ALA A 166 6.63 -5.25 10.71
N GLY A 167 6.32 -5.44 9.41
CA GLY A 167 6.74 -4.52 8.37
C GLY A 167 8.26 -4.28 8.37
N ALA A 168 8.69 -3.03 8.30
CA ALA A 168 10.12 -2.66 8.27
C ALA A 168 10.89 -3.09 9.53
N TRP A 169 10.21 -3.33 10.65
CA TRP A 169 10.84 -3.79 11.91
C TRP A 169 11.06 -5.29 11.97
N SER A 170 10.57 -6.07 11.00
CA SER A 170 10.70 -7.53 10.99
C SER A 170 12.14 -8.02 11.08
N GLY A 171 13.11 -7.28 10.51
CA GLY A 171 14.52 -7.57 10.61
C GLY A 171 15.10 -7.52 12.04
N ARG A 172 14.40 -6.88 12.98
CA ARG A 172 14.78 -6.83 14.40
C ARG A 172 14.28 -8.03 15.20
N LEU A 173 13.29 -8.76 14.67
CA LEU A 173 12.59 -9.83 15.38
C LEU A 173 13.17 -11.23 15.11
N HIS A 174 13.93 -11.41 14.02
CA HIS A 174 14.51 -12.71 13.67
C HIS A 174 15.84 -12.57 12.93
N PRO A 175 16.90 -13.35 13.28
CA PRO A 175 18.21 -13.27 12.63
C PRO A 175 18.17 -13.44 11.11
N ALA A 176 17.35 -14.37 10.59
CA ALA A 176 17.22 -14.63 9.16
C ALA A 176 16.57 -13.47 8.37
N LEU A 177 16.00 -12.48 9.03
CA LEU A 177 15.40 -11.30 8.42
C LEU A 177 16.25 -10.04 8.56
N ARG A 178 17.30 -10.07 9.38
CA ARG A 178 18.11 -8.90 9.75
C ARG A 178 18.70 -8.18 8.54
N ASP A 179 19.28 -8.93 7.62
CA ASP A 179 19.94 -8.39 6.43
C ASP A 179 19.06 -8.48 5.18
N VAL A 180 17.84 -8.99 5.33
CA VAL A 180 16.86 -9.16 4.24
C VAL A 180 15.84 -8.04 4.25
N ILE A 181 15.37 -7.63 5.42
CA ILE A 181 14.32 -6.61 5.53
C ILE A 181 14.91 -5.28 5.98
N ARG A 182 14.74 -4.26 5.16
CA ARG A 182 15.22 -2.91 5.42
C ARG A 182 14.08 -1.87 5.39
N PRO A 183 14.18 -0.80 6.18
CA PRO A 183 13.24 0.31 6.11
C PRO A 183 13.52 1.14 4.85
N VAL A 184 12.49 1.38 4.04
CA VAL A 184 12.51 2.34 2.94
C VAL A 184 11.56 3.47 3.29
N LYS A 185 12.13 4.61 3.63
CA LYS A 185 11.40 5.81 4.04
C LYS A 185 10.57 6.37 2.89
N GLY A 186 9.33 6.77 3.17
CA GLY A 186 8.47 7.50 2.24
C GLY A 186 7.71 8.60 2.95
N GLU A 187 7.71 9.79 2.38
CA GLU A 187 6.94 10.93 2.85
C GLU A 187 5.67 11.06 2.01
N ILE A 188 4.56 11.38 2.66
CA ILE A 188 3.27 11.68 2.01
C ILE A 188 2.67 12.97 2.57
N LEU A 189 1.75 13.53 1.79
CA LEU A 189 0.96 14.70 2.17
C LEU A 189 -0.53 14.33 2.14
N ARG A 190 -1.31 14.91 3.07
CA ARG A 190 -2.76 14.89 2.99
C ARG A 190 -3.25 16.30 2.77
N LEU A 191 -4.06 16.44 1.72
CA LEU A 191 -4.65 17.70 1.31
C LEU A 191 -6.16 17.60 1.51
N THR A 192 -6.75 18.57 2.19
CA THR A 192 -8.21 18.64 2.40
C THR A 192 -8.80 19.67 1.45
N HIS A 193 -9.87 19.29 0.78
CA HIS A 193 -10.65 20.16 -0.10
C HIS A 193 -11.23 21.32 0.69
N ARG A 194 -11.17 22.52 0.15
CA ARG A 194 -11.74 23.74 0.74
C ARG A 194 -12.96 24.20 -0.02
N PRO A 195 -13.92 24.85 0.62
CA PRO A 195 -15.06 25.45 -0.07
C PRO A 195 -14.60 26.41 -1.18
N GLY A 196 -15.13 26.22 -2.39
CA GLY A 196 -14.78 27.02 -3.56
C GLY A 196 -13.63 26.48 -4.40
N ALA A 197 -12.85 25.52 -3.89
CA ALA A 197 -11.86 24.79 -4.69
C ALA A 197 -12.53 23.78 -5.63
N LEU A 198 -11.84 23.34 -6.67
CA LEU A 198 -12.31 22.24 -7.53
C LEU A 198 -12.39 20.95 -6.70
N PRO A 199 -13.38 20.08 -6.93
CA PRO A 199 -13.49 18.81 -6.22
C PRO A 199 -12.27 17.91 -6.48
N PRO A 200 -12.00 16.93 -5.58
CA PRO A 200 -11.01 15.89 -5.84
C PRO A 200 -11.25 15.18 -7.18
N PRO A 201 -10.19 14.69 -7.85
CA PRO A 201 -10.35 13.92 -9.07
C PRO A 201 -11.16 12.65 -8.80
N LYS A 202 -11.87 12.19 -9.81
CA LYS A 202 -12.64 10.94 -9.74
C LYS A 202 -11.72 9.70 -9.70
N HIS A 203 -10.62 9.75 -10.47
CA HIS A 203 -9.70 8.66 -10.64
C HIS A 203 -8.51 8.79 -9.69
N THR A 204 -7.91 7.66 -9.31
CA THR A 204 -6.54 7.68 -8.81
C THR A 204 -5.61 8.15 -9.93
N ILE A 205 -4.73 9.09 -9.65
CA ILE A 205 -3.76 9.59 -10.62
C ILE A 205 -2.38 9.09 -10.20
N ARG A 206 -1.72 8.35 -11.07
CA ARG A 206 -0.31 7.96 -10.98
C ARG A 206 0.45 8.72 -12.05
N ALA A 207 1.37 9.58 -11.70
CA ALA A 207 2.04 10.41 -12.68
C ALA A 207 3.56 10.21 -12.69
N LEU A 208 4.14 10.36 -13.87
CA LEU A 208 5.56 10.63 -14.05
C LEU A 208 5.72 12.09 -14.46
N VAL A 209 6.40 12.88 -13.64
CA VAL A 209 6.67 14.29 -13.90
C VAL A 209 8.17 14.44 -14.15
N SER A 210 8.53 14.45 -15.45
CA SER A 210 9.95 14.44 -15.84
C SER A 210 10.74 13.30 -15.19
N GLY A 211 10.22 12.08 -15.26
CA GLY A 211 10.81 10.87 -14.69
C GLY A 211 10.58 10.69 -13.19
N ARG A 212 10.04 11.69 -12.47
CA ARG A 212 9.76 11.55 -11.03
C ARG A 212 8.35 11.02 -10.80
N PRO A 213 8.20 9.93 -10.05
CA PRO A 213 6.89 9.36 -9.75
C PRO A 213 6.17 10.16 -8.65
N VAL A 214 4.89 10.44 -8.88
CA VAL A 214 3.97 10.99 -7.88
C VAL A 214 2.61 10.34 -8.05
N TYR A 215 1.86 10.15 -6.96
CA TYR A 215 0.47 9.72 -7.02
C TYR A 215 -0.44 10.70 -6.26
N LEU A 216 -1.67 10.79 -6.72
CA LEU A 216 -2.76 11.52 -6.09
C LEU A 216 -3.92 10.55 -5.95
N VAL A 217 -4.21 10.14 -4.72
CA VAL A 217 -5.29 9.18 -4.44
C VAL A 217 -6.45 9.94 -3.79
N PRO A 218 -7.62 10.00 -4.44
CA PRO A 218 -8.77 10.74 -3.93
C PRO A 218 -9.26 10.16 -2.59
N ARG A 219 -9.83 11.04 -1.79
CA ARG A 219 -10.58 10.78 -0.58
C ARG A 219 -11.88 11.59 -0.63
N ASP A 220 -12.86 11.24 0.17
CA ASP A 220 -14.13 11.95 0.24
C ASP A 220 -13.96 13.44 0.54
N ASP A 221 -12.95 13.78 1.34
CA ASP A 221 -12.65 15.14 1.79
C ASP A 221 -11.38 15.75 1.18
N GLY A 222 -10.70 15.06 0.24
CA GLY A 222 -9.47 15.59 -0.31
C GLY A 222 -8.61 14.58 -1.07
N LEU A 223 -7.30 14.58 -0.80
CA LEU A 223 -6.30 13.79 -1.51
C LEU A 223 -5.19 13.29 -0.59
N VAL A 224 -4.66 12.11 -0.88
CA VAL A 224 -3.32 11.69 -0.44
C VAL A 224 -2.35 11.86 -1.61
N VAL A 225 -1.30 12.63 -1.39
CA VAL A 225 -0.21 12.86 -2.36
C VAL A 225 1.04 12.14 -1.88
N GLY A 226 1.66 11.36 -2.72
CA GLY A 226 2.88 10.60 -2.38
C GLY A 226 3.66 10.16 -3.60
N ALA A 227 4.78 9.57 -3.41
CA ALA A 227 5.54 9.54 -2.18
C ALA A 227 7.01 9.63 -2.50
N THR A 228 7.75 10.22 -1.61
CA THR A 228 9.21 10.13 -1.69
C THR A 228 9.70 8.71 -1.42
N GLN A 229 10.95 8.43 -1.77
CA GLN A 229 11.59 7.16 -1.48
C GLN A 229 13.06 7.38 -1.13
N TYR A 230 13.44 7.03 0.10
CA TYR A 230 14.79 7.20 0.60
C TYR A 230 15.27 5.96 1.35
N GLU A 231 16.52 5.60 1.14
CA GLU A 231 17.28 4.63 1.95
C GLU A 231 17.94 5.38 3.13
N ALA A 232 17.14 5.81 4.09
CA ALA A 232 17.55 6.66 5.22
C ALA A 232 17.37 5.96 6.59
N GLY A 233 17.34 4.63 6.62
CA GLY A 233 17.07 3.89 7.85
C GLY A 233 15.70 4.26 8.43
N PHE A 234 15.63 4.37 9.76
CA PHE A 234 14.41 4.76 10.47
C PHE A 234 14.34 6.27 10.78
N ASP A 235 14.81 7.11 9.83
CA ASP A 235 14.65 8.57 9.95
C ASP A 235 13.18 8.96 9.81
N THR A 236 12.62 9.62 10.83
CA THR A 236 11.21 10.00 10.95
C THR A 236 10.91 11.43 10.53
N ASP A 237 11.93 12.22 10.20
CA ASP A 237 11.75 13.63 9.86
C ASP A 237 11.16 13.80 8.46
N VAL A 238 10.16 14.69 8.33
CA VAL A 238 9.66 15.13 7.03
C VAL A 238 10.57 16.23 6.50
N THR A 239 11.10 16.04 5.30
CA THR A 239 12.05 16.99 4.72
C THR A 239 11.34 18.12 3.97
N VAL A 240 11.90 19.34 4.04
CA VAL A 240 11.41 20.48 3.24
C VAL A 240 11.46 20.17 1.74
N ALA A 241 12.50 19.46 1.29
CA ALA A 241 12.66 19.07 -0.09
C ALA A 241 11.54 18.10 -0.53
N GLY A 242 11.24 17.08 0.29
CA GLY A 242 10.17 16.11 0.01
C GLY A 242 8.81 16.76 -0.14
N VAL A 243 8.44 17.64 0.81
CA VAL A 243 7.18 18.38 0.76
C VAL A 243 7.10 19.28 -0.49
N ARG A 244 8.15 20.08 -0.73
CA ARG A 244 8.22 20.97 -1.89
C ARG A 244 8.08 20.22 -3.21
N ASP A 245 8.81 19.12 -3.37
CA ASP A 245 8.86 18.39 -4.64
C ASP A 245 7.55 17.63 -4.88
N LEU A 246 6.94 17.03 -3.86
CA LEU A 246 5.63 16.40 -3.96
C LEU A 246 4.54 17.41 -4.32
N LEU A 247 4.51 18.59 -3.69
CA LEU A 247 3.53 19.63 -4.01
C LEU A 247 3.70 20.14 -5.44
N ARG A 248 4.93 20.46 -5.85
CA ARG A 248 5.24 20.94 -7.21
C ARG A 248 4.80 19.92 -8.28
N ASP A 249 5.17 18.65 -8.09
CA ASP A 249 4.89 17.61 -9.07
C ASP A 249 3.38 17.29 -9.12
N ALA A 250 2.71 17.27 -7.96
CA ALA A 250 1.26 17.10 -7.88
C ALA A 250 0.50 18.28 -8.51
N GLU A 251 0.91 19.53 -8.26
CA GLU A 251 0.31 20.74 -8.87
C GLU A 251 0.53 20.77 -10.39
N THR A 252 1.67 20.30 -10.89
CA THR A 252 1.93 20.17 -12.32
C THR A 252 0.88 19.28 -13.00
N VAL A 253 0.45 18.22 -12.32
CA VAL A 253 -0.52 17.23 -12.81
C VAL A 253 -1.95 17.68 -12.57
N LEU A 254 -2.23 18.25 -11.42
CA LEU A 254 -3.57 18.67 -10.98
C LEU A 254 -3.51 20.08 -10.37
N PRO A 255 -3.49 21.14 -11.18
CA PRO A 255 -3.29 22.52 -10.71
C PRO A 255 -4.31 22.98 -9.65
N GLY A 256 -5.53 22.44 -9.66
CA GLY A 256 -6.57 22.78 -8.68
C GLY A 256 -6.21 22.50 -7.24
N ILE A 257 -5.20 21.65 -6.95
CA ILE A 257 -4.76 21.37 -5.58
C ILE A 257 -4.12 22.58 -4.90
N ALA A 258 -3.69 23.60 -5.64
CA ALA A 258 -3.16 24.83 -5.07
C ALA A 258 -4.13 25.52 -4.09
N GLU A 259 -5.43 25.29 -4.26
CA GLU A 259 -6.50 25.83 -3.41
C GLU A 259 -6.84 24.91 -2.22
N TYR A 260 -6.23 23.73 -2.11
CA TYR A 260 -6.48 22.80 -1.00
C TYR A 260 -5.68 23.21 0.24
N ALA A 261 -6.12 22.78 1.41
CA ALA A 261 -5.37 22.91 2.64
C ALA A 261 -4.39 21.73 2.80
N LEU A 262 -3.11 22.01 3.04
CA LEU A 262 -2.17 20.99 3.52
C LEU A 262 -2.47 20.73 5.00
N THR A 263 -3.06 19.58 5.31
CA THR A 263 -3.53 19.26 6.68
C THR A 263 -2.63 18.27 7.40
N GLU A 264 -1.85 17.46 6.68
CA GLU A 264 -0.93 16.51 7.30
C GLU A 264 0.28 16.25 6.40
N THR A 265 1.44 16.12 7.04
CA THR A 265 2.65 15.52 6.44
C THR A 265 3.04 14.32 7.28
N ALA A 266 3.38 13.20 6.65
CA ALA A 266 3.71 11.98 7.39
C ALA A 266 4.87 11.21 6.75
N VAL A 267 5.60 10.48 7.59
CA VAL A 267 6.64 9.53 7.19
C VAL A 267 6.19 8.12 7.51
N GLY A 268 6.32 7.22 6.55
CA GLY A 268 6.13 5.79 6.75
C GLY A 268 7.31 4.97 6.24
N PHE A 269 7.49 3.79 6.83
CA PHE A 269 8.53 2.86 6.42
C PHE A 269 7.94 1.67 5.68
N ARG A 270 8.34 1.51 4.41
CA ARG A 270 8.09 0.30 3.64
C ARG A 270 9.07 -0.78 4.07
N ALA A 271 8.62 -2.02 4.15
CA ALA A 271 9.48 -3.19 4.38
C ALA A 271 10.11 -3.61 3.07
N GLY A 272 11.29 -3.11 2.73
CA GLY A 272 12.02 -3.50 1.52
C GLY A 272 12.65 -4.87 1.69
N SER A 273 12.53 -5.74 0.66
CA SER A 273 13.31 -6.96 0.46
C SER A 273 14.32 -6.73 -0.69
N PRO A 274 15.28 -7.63 -0.95
CA PRO A 274 16.29 -7.41 -1.99
C PRO A 274 15.72 -7.20 -3.40
N ASP A 275 14.67 -7.94 -3.74
CA ASP A 275 14.01 -7.98 -5.04
C ASP A 275 12.54 -7.49 -5.00
N ASN A 276 12.13 -6.91 -3.88
CA ASN A 276 10.77 -6.48 -3.56
C ASN A 276 9.72 -7.62 -3.55
N VAL A 277 10.13 -8.88 -3.69
CA VAL A 277 9.25 -10.04 -3.50
C VAL A 277 9.03 -10.25 -2.00
N PRO A 278 7.78 -10.42 -1.55
CA PRO A 278 7.49 -10.69 -0.16
C PRO A 278 8.14 -11.97 0.36
N VAL A 279 8.61 -11.94 1.60
CA VAL A 279 9.10 -13.10 2.32
C VAL A 279 7.95 -13.73 3.08
N VAL A 280 7.32 -14.77 2.49
CA VAL A 280 6.21 -15.52 3.09
C VAL A 280 6.61 -16.99 3.14
N ARG A 281 7.21 -17.42 4.27
CA ARG A 281 7.73 -18.78 4.44
C ARG A 281 8.03 -19.11 5.90
N TRP A 282 8.19 -20.39 6.20
CA TRP A 282 8.82 -20.82 7.44
C TRP A 282 10.28 -20.31 7.49
N LEU A 283 10.68 -19.74 8.61
CA LEU A 283 12.07 -19.39 8.92
C LEU A 283 12.74 -20.52 9.67
N GLU A 284 12.01 -21.12 10.62
CA GLU A 284 12.36 -22.26 11.42
C GLU A 284 11.07 -22.92 11.96
N PRO A 285 11.11 -24.10 12.56
CA PRO A 285 9.95 -24.73 13.18
C PRO A 285 9.28 -23.79 14.20
N GLY A 286 8.00 -23.48 13.98
CA GLY A 286 7.22 -22.58 14.82
C GLY A 286 7.32 -21.09 14.47
N VAL A 287 8.10 -20.68 13.45
CA VAL A 287 8.22 -19.27 13.06
C VAL A 287 8.01 -19.08 11.56
N ILE A 288 6.98 -18.32 11.19
CA ILE A 288 6.68 -17.89 9.79
C ILE A 288 7.04 -16.42 9.63
N ALA A 289 7.66 -16.05 8.51
CA ALA A 289 7.74 -14.66 8.05
C ALA A 289 6.55 -14.33 7.13
N ALA A 290 6.01 -13.12 7.26
CA ALA A 290 5.06 -12.52 6.35
C ALA A 290 5.38 -11.01 6.22
N THR A 291 6.43 -10.68 5.49
CA THR A 291 7.03 -9.33 5.44
C THR A 291 7.71 -9.05 4.11
N GLY A 292 8.35 -7.91 3.92
CA GLY A 292 9.11 -7.60 2.70
C GLY A 292 8.27 -7.11 1.52
N HIS A 293 7.04 -6.69 1.74
CA HIS A 293 6.08 -6.31 0.70
C HIS A 293 6.38 -4.97 0.01
N HIS A 294 7.39 -4.23 0.46
CA HIS A 294 7.77 -2.91 -0.05
C HIS A 294 6.54 -1.99 -0.21
N ARG A 295 6.26 -1.46 -1.42
CA ARG A 295 5.10 -0.61 -1.71
C ARG A 295 3.78 -1.38 -1.86
N ASN A 296 3.84 -2.69 -2.09
CA ASN A 296 2.68 -3.53 -2.42
C ASN A 296 1.98 -4.15 -1.20
N GLY A 297 2.28 -3.70 0.03
CA GLY A 297 1.75 -4.30 1.25
C GLY A 297 0.22 -4.29 1.35
N LEU A 298 -0.46 -3.22 0.91
CA LEU A 298 -1.91 -3.21 0.87
C LEU A 298 -2.43 -4.17 -0.21
N LEU A 299 -1.94 -4.01 -1.43
CA LEU A 299 -2.36 -4.85 -2.57
C LEU A 299 -2.26 -6.34 -2.25
N LEU A 300 -1.13 -6.77 -1.68
CA LEU A 300 -0.84 -8.19 -1.43
C LEU A 300 -1.45 -8.74 -0.13
N ALA A 301 -2.14 -7.93 0.68
CA ALA A 301 -2.64 -8.36 1.99
C ALA A 301 -3.54 -9.60 1.95
N PRO A 302 -4.58 -9.70 1.10
CA PRO A 302 -5.42 -10.90 1.06
C PRO A 302 -4.67 -12.12 0.52
N HIS A 303 -3.78 -11.95 -0.44
CA HIS A 303 -2.95 -13.02 -0.99
C HIS A 303 -1.98 -13.57 0.06
N THR A 304 -1.26 -12.68 0.77
CA THR A 304 -0.35 -13.07 1.85
C THR A 304 -1.08 -13.81 2.97
N ALA A 305 -2.27 -13.34 3.35
CA ALA A 305 -3.07 -14.00 4.37
C ALA A 305 -3.44 -15.43 3.97
N ARG A 306 -3.82 -15.66 2.70
CA ARG A 306 -4.07 -16.99 2.14
C ARG A 306 -2.84 -17.88 2.23
N LEU A 307 -1.69 -17.39 1.78
CA LEU A 307 -0.42 -18.15 1.80
C LEU A 307 -0.02 -18.57 3.23
N VAL A 308 -0.15 -17.66 4.21
CA VAL A 308 0.16 -18.02 5.61
C VAL A 308 -0.77 -19.10 6.15
N VAL A 309 -2.07 -19.04 5.83
CA VAL A 309 -3.01 -20.10 6.24
C VAL A 309 -2.66 -21.44 5.56
N GLU A 310 -2.21 -21.44 4.31
CA GLU A 310 -1.72 -22.64 3.62
C GLU A 310 -0.48 -23.23 4.31
N LEU A 311 0.48 -22.39 4.72
CA LEU A 311 1.65 -22.81 5.50
C LEU A 311 1.25 -23.43 6.84
N LEU A 312 0.29 -22.81 7.55
CA LEU A 312 -0.20 -23.33 8.83
C LEU A 312 -0.85 -24.71 8.68
N LYS A 313 -1.61 -24.94 7.62
CA LYS A 313 -2.27 -26.24 7.32
C LYS A 313 -1.27 -27.32 6.91
N GLY A 314 -0.22 -26.96 6.16
CA GLY A 314 0.82 -27.89 5.71
C GLY A 314 1.78 -28.31 6.83
N GLY A 315 1.81 -27.61 7.95
CA GLY A 315 2.75 -27.85 9.05
C GLY A 315 4.17 -27.44 8.70
N SER A 316 5.04 -27.37 9.70
CA SER A 316 6.49 -27.25 9.48
C SER A 316 7.03 -28.63 9.10
N SER A 317 7.27 -28.86 7.82
CA SER A 317 8.00 -30.06 7.35
C SER A 317 9.46 -30.02 7.76
#